data_1f769df3ab851d2761b9630aaa002299
#
_entry.id   1f769df3ab851d2761b9630aaa002299
#
_cell.length_a   1.000
_cell.length_b   1.000
_cell.length_c   1.000
_cell.angle_alpha   90.00
_cell.angle_beta   90.00
_cell.angle_gamma   90.00
#
_symmetry.space_group_name_H-M   'P 1'
#
loop_
_entity.id
_entity.type
_entity.pdbx_description
1 polymer ?
#
loop_
_entity_poly.entity_id
_entity_poly.type
_entity_poly.pdbx_seq_one_letter_code
_entity_poly.pdbx_strand_id
1 'polypeptide(L)'
;MKGFAPISLVILVIFLFSVGVWSSEEADEGVAPMEKTEQETLYSAIQGFVGKWWNGSDLYPDPCGWTPIQGVSCDLYDGVWYVTSMNIGPILDNSLNCSPSAKFRPQLFDLKHLKSLSIFNCFLSPHKHPVPIPSENWWNLAGSLESLEFRSNPGLTGQIPTTFGSLRKLQSLVLVENGLSGGLPTNIGELVRLKRLILAGNWFTGQIPDGFGGLNQLLILDLSRNSLSGPLPITIGSLTSLLKLDLSSNQLEGQLPLGFGNLKMLTLLDLRSNNFSGGLTKSLEEMHSLEVLVLSKNPIGGDIKTLEWQNMEKLVILDLSGLGLIGEIPDSISNLKKLRFLGLSDNKLTGNLLPKIATLPCLSALYLHGNNLTGELKFSESFYHKMGSRFGAWNNPNLCYVSGMVPAGHVPFGVRPCQQGEEEVTLVEKPNSKTQLGDEILNQNSHYTTSLGISSFGIDGFWWLSGFLQLLMFLLLT
;
A
#
# COMPACT_ATOMS: atom_id res chain seq x y z
N MET A 1 -35.85 57.67 -36.66
CA MET A 1 -37.22 57.21 -36.92
C MET A 1 -37.52 56.19 -35.86
N LYS A 2 -38.25 56.62 -34.86
CA LYS A 2 -39.63 56.22 -34.49
C LYS A 2 -39.70 54.70 -34.33
N GLY A 3 -40.05 54.01 -33.22
CA GLY A 3 -40.75 54.51 -32.07
C GLY A 3 -41.42 53.31 -31.36
N PHE A 4 -41.81 53.56 -30.16
CA PHE A 4 -42.86 52.91 -29.36
C PHE A 4 -42.62 51.59 -28.62
N ALA A 5 -42.56 51.72 -27.32
CA ALA A 5 -43.02 50.73 -26.34
C ALA A 5 -44.55 50.67 -26.29
N PRO A 6 -45.15 49.64 -25.75
CA PRO A 6 -46.27 49.83 -24.86
C PRO A 6 -46.20 49.01 -23.53
N ILE A 7 -46.35 49.69 -22.43
CA ILE A 7 -47.49 49.71 -21.50
C ILE A 7 -47.74 48.36 -20.71
N SER A 8 -47.35 48.42 -19.46
CA SER A 8 -47.76 47.54 -18.34
C SER A 8 -49.28 47.48 -18.18
N LEU A 9 -49.80 46.31 -17.95
CA LEU A 9 -51.14 46.11 -17.40
C LEU A 9 -50.98 45.49 -16.00
N VAL A 10 -51.20 46.32 -14.97
CA VAL A 10 -51.34 45.91 -13.58
C VAL A 10 -52.77 45.45 -13.36
N ILE A 11 -53.01 44.21 -13.13
CA ILE A 11 -54.32 43.70 -12.66
C ILE A 11 -54.23 43.52 -11.15
N LEU A 12 -54.91 44.45 -10.45
CA LEU A 12 -55.15 44.44 -9.01
C LEU A 12 -56.36 43.53 -8.76
N VAL A 13 -56.17 42.32 -8.21
CA VAL A 13 -57.26 41.47 -7.76
C VAL A 13 -57.37 41.62 -6.22
N ILE A 14 -58.41 42.33 -5.81
CA ILE A 14 -58.84 42.43 -4.40
C ILE A 14 -59.67 41.15 -4.10
N PHE A 15 -59.14 40.26 -3.29
CA PHE A 15 -59.94 39.22 -2.64
C PHE A 15 -60.42 39.63 -1.27
N LEU A 16 -61.75 39.70 -1.14
CA LEU A 16 -62.47 39.97 0.08
C LEU A 16 -62.19 38.83 1.12
N PHE A 17 -61.78 39.22 2.30
CA PHE A 17 -61.69 38.33 3.44
C PHE A 17 -63.07 37.84 3.88
N SER A 18 -63.31 36.58 3.72
CA SER A 18 -64.31 35.85 4.52
C SER A 18 -63.53 35.20 5.69
N VAL A 19 -63.82 35.69 6.88
CA VAL A 19 -63.28 35.14 8.16
C VAL A 19 -63.96 33.81 8.37
N GLY A 20 -63.37 32.74 7.90
CA GLY A 20 -63.63 31.39 8.38
C GLY A 20 -62.57 31.04 9.37
N VAL A 21 -62.91 30.90 10.64
CA VAL A 21 -62.04 30.32 11.64
C VAL A 21 -61.93 28.83 11.27
N TRP A 22 -60.88 28.51 10.53
CA TRP A 22 -60.38 27.16 10.46
C TRP A 22 -59.34 27.03 11.54
N SER A 23 -59.66 26.25 12.58
CA SER A 23 -58.67 25.64 13.43
C SER A 23 -57.79 24.78 12.51
N SER A 24 -56.69 25.34 12.03
CA SER A 24 -55.58 24.52 11.57
C SER A 24 -55.05 23.81 12.81
N GLU A 25 -55.40 22.56 12.97
CA GLU A 25 -54.46 21.60 13.51
C GLU A 25 -53.28 21.72 12.60
N GLU A 26 -52.23 22.50 13.01
CA GLU A 26 -50.91 22.33 12.50
C GLU A 26 -50.60 20.86 12.74
N ALA A 27 -50.73 20.04 11.70
CA ALA A 27 -50.04 18.79 11.66
C ALA A 27 -48.57 19.18 11.88
N ASP A 28 -48.09 18.99 13.12
CA ASP A 28 -46.72 18.87 13.46
C ASP A 28 -46.13 17.95 12.37
N GLU A 29 -45.47 18.52 11.36
CA GLU A 29 -44.67 17.73 10.42
C GLU A 29 -43.59 17.08 11.27
N GLY A 30 -43.99 15.99 11.92
CA GLY A 30 -43.25 15.30 12.93
C GLY A 30 -41.92 14.87 12.37
N VAL A 31 -40.91 15.58 12.79
CA VAL A 31 -39.54 15.06 12.73
C VAL A 31 -39.62 13.62 13.23
N ALA A 32 -39.26 12.68 12.37
CA ALA A 32 -39.32 11.27 12.73
C ALA A 32 -38.62 11.05 14.08
N PRO A 33 -39.26 10.43 15.06
CA PRO A 33 -38.68 10.27 16.40
C PRO A 33 -37.53 9.28 16.37
N MET A 34 -36.49 9.54 17.17
CA MET A 34 -35.54 8.50 17.57
C MET A 34 -36.11 7.77 18.78
N GLU A 35 -36.02 6.43 18.77
CA GLU A 35 -36.43 5.65 19.93
C GLU A 35 -35.54 5.97 21.13
N LYS A 36 -36.16 6.21 22.30
CA LYS A 36 -35.41 6.63 23.50
C LYS A 36 -34.37 5.60 23.94
N THR A 37 -34.66 4.32 23.77
CA THR A 37 -33.72 3.23 24.06
C THR A 37 -32.51 3.24 23.13
N GLU A 38 -32.70 3.52 21.85
CA GLU A 38 -31.61 3.68 20.87
C GLU A 38 -30.73 4.89 21.21
N GLN A 39 -31.35 6.01 21.58
CA GLN A 39 -30.67 7.24 21.98
C GLN A 39 -29.80 7.02 23.23
N GLU A 40 -30.35 6.42 24.30
CA GLU A 40 -29.62 6.09 25.52
C GLU A 40 -28.46 5.12 25.25
N THR A 41 -28.69 4.16 24.38
CA THR A 41 -27.70 3.18 23.91
C THR A 41 -26.55 3.87 23.18
N LEU A 42 -26.86 4.79 22.25
CA LEU A 42 -25.86 5.60 21.54
C LEU A 42 -25.00 6.41 22.51
N TYR A 43 -25.63 7.15 23.45
CA TYR A 43 -24.88 7.97 24.41
C TYR A 43 -23.98 7.11 25.30
N SER A 44 -24.49 5.98 25.77
CA SER A 44 -23.68 5.06 26.57
C SER A 44 -22.50 4.48 25.77
N ALA A 45 -22.69 4.12 24.52
CA ALA A 45 -21.63 3.63 23.63
C ALA A 45 -20.54 4.71 23.46
N ILE A 46 -20.93 5.96 23.12
CA ILE A 46 -20.01 7.08 22.95
C ILE A 46 -19.24 7.37 24.24
N GLN A 47 -19.92 7.42 25.40
CA GLN A 47 -19.27 7.64 26.70
C GLN A 47 -18.18 6.59 27.01
N GLY A 48 -18.27 5.40 26.44
CA GLY A 48 -17.22 4.39 26.54
C GLY A 48 -15.89 4.87 25.97
N PHE A 49 -15.91 5.65 24.94
CA PHE A 49 -14.74 6.17 24.25
C PHE A 49 -14.31 7.55 24.75
N VAL A 50 -15.26 8.50 24.89
CA VAL A 50 -14.93 9.89 25.22
C VAL A 50 -14.84 10.15 26.72
N GLY A 51 -15.38 9.28 27.55
CA GLY A 51 -15.35 9.37 29.00
C GLY A 51 -16.65 9.85 29.63
N LYS A 52 -16.77 9.69 30.97
CA LYS A 52 -18.00 9.94 31.73
C LYS A 52 -18.39 11.43 31.83
N TRP A 53 -17.46 12.34 31.55
CA TRP A 53 -17.71 13.78 31.57
C TRP A 53 -18.64 14.25 30.44
N TRP A 54 -18.70 13.46 29.36
CA TRP A 54 -19.52 13.78 28.21
C TRP A 54 -20.99 13.40 28.49
N ASN A 55 -21.87 14.39 28.38
CA ASN A 55 -23.32 14.19 28.54
C ASN A 55 -24.02 14.38 27.20
N GLY A 56 -24.37 13.30 26.56
CA GLY A 56 -25.02 13.30 25.24
C GLY A 56 -26.42 13.91 25.29
N SER A 57 -27.19 13.65 26.37
CA SER A 57 -28.58 14.12 26.47
C SER A 57 -28.68 15.66 26.57
N ASP A 58 -27.68 16.31 27.21
CA ASP A 58 -27.68 17.76 27.33
C ASP A 58 -27.12 18.44 26.08
N LEU A 59 -26.11 17.82 25.46
CA LEU A 59 -25.40 18.41 24.33
C LEU A 59 -26.11 18.13 22.97
N TYR A 60 -26.76 16.99 22.87
CA TYR A 60 -27.33 16.47 21.63
C TYR A 60 -28.70 15.84 21.90
N PRO A 61 -29.73 16.61 22.33
CA PRO A 61 -31.04 16.07 22.66
C PRO A 61 -31.73 15.37 21.47
N ASP A 62 -31.34 15.68 20.25
CA ASP A 62 -31.84 15.04 19.01
C ASP A 62 -30.66 14.71 18.08
N PRO A 63 -29.94 13.59 18.36
CA PRO A 63 -28.66 13.27 17.71
C PRO A 63 -28.77 12.88 16.24
N CYS A 64 -29.95 12.55 15.75
CA CYS A 64 -30.19 12.22 14.32
C CYS A 64 -30.94 13.33 13.58
N GLY A 65 -31.40 14.38 14.27
CA GLY A 65 -32.16 15.51 13.71
C GLY A 65 -31.44 16.84 13.93
N TRP A 66 -31.99 17.66 14.86
CA TRP A 66 -31.57 19.05 15.05
C TRP A 66 -30.20 19.25 15.68
N THR A 67 -29.73 18.31 16.48
CA THR A 67 -28.44 18.36 17.18
C THR A 67 -27.58 17.17 16.81
N PRO A 68 -27.13 17.07 15.56
CA PRO A 68 -26.40 15.89 15.10
C PRO A 68 -25.04 15.77 15.79
N ILE A 69 -24.69 14.56 16.20
CA ILE A 69 -23.36 14.25 16.73
C ILE A 69 -22.42 14.04 15.55
N GLN A 70 -21.34 14.82 15.50
CA GLN A 70 -20.34 14.63 14.45
C GLN A 70 -19.72 13.24 14.51
N GLY A 71 -19.70 12.55 13.35
CA GLY A 71 -19.22 11.17 13.26
C GLY A 71 -20.32 10.14 13.47
N VAL A 72 -21.56 10.54 13.80
CA VAL A 72 -22.74 9.67 13.86
C VAL A 72 -23.65 9.94 12.65
N SER A 73 -24.10 8.87 12.00
CA SER A 73 -25.11 8.96 10.93
C SER A 73 -26.26 8.02 11.24
N CYS A 74 -27.45 8.44 10.85
CA CYS A 74 -28.69 7.72 11.09
C CYS A 74 -29.45 7.51 9.79
N ASP A 75 -30.23 6.42 9.70
CA ASP A 75 -31.18 6.15 8.64
C ASP A 75 -32.57 5.90 9.24
N LEU A 76 -33.63 6.16 8.44
CA LEU A 76 -35.00 5.86 8.81
C LEU A 76 -35.36 4.39 8.51
N TYR A 77 -35.94 3.72 9.51
CA TYR A 77 -36.53 2.41 9.38
C TYR A 77 -37.97 2.46 9.96
N ASP A 78 -38.93 2.17 9.16
CA ASP A 78 -40.35 2.20 9.54
C ASP A 78 -40.79 3.52 10.22
N GLY A 79 -40.22 4.65 9.76
CA GLY A 79 -40.54 5.98 10.28
C GLY A 79 -39.83 6.34 11.59
N VAL A 80 -38.82 5.59 12.03
CA VAL A 80 -38.02 5.82 13.24
C VAL A 80 -36.52 5.91 12.86
N TRP A 81 -35.81 6.87 13.49
CA TRP A 81 -34.37 7.02 13.30
C TRP A 81 -33.58 5.96 14.07
N TYR A 82 -32.63 5.32 13.39
CA TYR A 82 -31.64 4.41 13.98
C TYR A 82 -30.23 4.77 13.56
N VAL A 83 -29.26 4.54 14.45
CA VAL A 83 -27.85 4.77 14.19
C VAL A 83 -27.34 3.73 13.20
N THR A 84 -26.78 4.19 12.08
CA THR A 84 -26.22 3.31 11.03
C THR A 84 -24.72 3.46 10.84
N SER A 85 -24.13 4.58 11.26
CA SER A 85 -22.68 4.76 11.22
C SER A 85 -22.18 5.47 12.46
N MET A 86 -21.03 5.02 12.99
CA MET A 86 -20.37 5.64 14.11
C MET A 86 -18.86 5.71 13.87
N ASN A 87 -18.34 6.95 13.80
CA ASN A 87 -16.92 7.26 13.64
C ASN A 87 -16.41 7.97 14.89
N ILE A 88 -15.49 7.35 15.61
CA ILE A 88 -14.93 7.85 16.88
C ILE A 88 -13.45 8.13 16.71
N GLY A 89 -13.01 9.29 17.22
CA GLY A 89 -11.63 9.72 17.21
C GLY A 89 -11.41 11.05 16.49
N PRO A 90 -10.20 11.60 16.51
CA PRO A 90 -9.88 12.93 15.98
C PRO A 90 -9.78 12.92 14.45
N ILE A 91 -10.92 12.75 13.77
CA ILE A 91 -11.00 12.70 12.31
C ILE A 91 -11.19 14.11 11.72
N LEU A 92 -11.97 14.95 12.39
CA LEU A 92 -12.27 16.33 12.00
C LEU A 92 -12.16 17.25 13.26
N ASP A 93 -12.11 18.56 13.06
CA ASP A 93 -11.87 19.54 14.13
C ASP A 93 -12.84 19.44 15.34
N ASN A 94 -14.09 19.05 15.11
CA ASN A 94 -15.11 18.91 16.16
C ASN A 94 -15.47 17.43 16.46
N SER A 95 -14.60 16.48 16.07
CA SER A 95 -14.84 15.06 16.30
C SER A 95 -14.81 14.69 17.78
N LEU A 96 -15.42 13.56 18.10
CA LEU A 96 -15.43 12.96 19.44
C LEU A 96 -14.01 12.51 19.83
N ASN A 97 -13.31 13.30 20.63
CA ASN A 97 -11.97 12.96 21.12
C ASN A 97 -12.03 11.89 22.20
N CYS A 98 -11.18 10.89 22.06
CA CYS A 98 -11.15 9.75 22.96
C CYS A 98 -10.45 10.09 24.29
N SER A 99 -11.03 9.57 25.38
CA SER A 99 -10.43 9.63 26.71
C SER A 99 -9.25 8.65 26.83
N PRO A 100 -8.25 8.97 27.66
CA PRO A 100 -7.21 7.99 28.02
C PRO A 100 -7.73 6.68 28.62
N SER A 101 -8.97 6.68 29.14
CA SER A 101 -9.66 5.51 29.69
C SER A 101 -10.72 4.92 28.73
N ALA A 102 -10.58 5.19 27.44
CA ALA A 102 -11.48 4.68 26.41
C ALA A 102 -11.61 3.15 26.49
N LYS A 103 -12.82 2.66 26.32
CA LYS A 103 -13.13 1.23 26.31
C LYS A 103 -14.43 0.93 25.58
N PHE A 104 -14.56 -0.27 25.06
CA PHE A 104 -15.84 -0.78 24.54
C PHE A 104 -16.84 -0.97 25.68
N ARG A 105 -18.06 -0.50 25.49
CA ARG A 105 -19.18 -0.78 26.37
C ARG A 105 -20.16 -1.75 25.71
N PRO A 106 -20.88 -2.60 26.48
CA PRO A 106 -21.84 -3.54 25.91
C PRO A 106 -22.92 -2.88 25.03
N GLN A 107 -23.35 -1.68 25.40
CA GLN A 107 -24.37 -0.91 24.67
C GLN A 107 -23.99 -0.64 23.20
N LEU A 108 -22.70 -0.61 22.85
CA LEU A 108 -22.26 -0.51 21.46
C LEU A 108 -22.88 -1.62 20.57
N PHE A 109 -23.01 -2.81 21.12
CA PHE A 109 -23.52 -3.98 20.42
C PHE A 109 -25.04 -4.09 20.39
N ASP A 110 -25.74 -3.17 21.07
CA ASP A 110 -27.19 -3.08 21.07
C ASP A 110 -27.72 -2.13 19.96
N LEU A 111 -26.83 -1.42 19.25
CA LEU A 111 -27.13 -0.61 18.06
C LEU A 111 -27.40 -1.53 16.84
N LYS A 112 -28.57 -2.15 16.79
CA LYS A 112 -28.91 -3.26 15.86
C LYS A 112 -28.87 -2.90 14.37
N HIS A 113 -28.97 -1.60 14.04
CA HIS A 113 -28.93 -1.10 12.67
C HIS A 113 -27.54 -0.58 12.26
N LEU A 114 -26.53 -0.69 13.13
CA LEU A 114 -25.17 -0.21 12.87
C LEU A 114 -24.54 -0.96 11.69
N LYS A 115 -24.29 -0.24 10.59
CA LYS A 115 -23.67 -0.75 9.35
C LYS A 115 -22.18 -0.48 9.32
N SER A 116 -21.73 0.64 9.91
CA SER A 116 -20.34 1.06 9.90
C SER A 116 -19.87 1.50 11.28
N LEU A 117 -18.76 0.93 11.74
CA LEU A 117 -18.06 1.32 12.96
C LEU A 117 -16.60 1.62 12.64
N SER A 118 -16.16 2.86 12.88
CA SER A 118 -14.78 3.28 12.72
C SER A 118 -14.24 3.89 14.02
N ILE A 119 -13.05 3.45 14.44
CA ILE A 119 -12.34 3.97 15.61
C ILE A 119 -10.92 4.34 15.18
N PHE A 120 -10.61 5.63 15.24
CA PHE A 120 -9.34 6.18 14.84
C PHE A 120 -8.61 6.84 16.01
N ASN A 121 -7.35 6.43 16.24
CA ASN A 121 -6.44 7.11 17.21
C ASN A 121 -7.04 7.31 18.61
N CYS A 122 -7.76 6.29 19.12
CA CYS A 122 -8.43 6.29 20.41
C CYS A 122 -7.62 5.59 21.51
N PHE A 123 -7.10 4.42 21.22
CA PHE A 123 -6.38 3.59 22.19
C PHE A 123 -4.88 3.82 22.05
N LEU A 124 -4.33 4.82 22.74
CA LEU A 124 -2.96 5.32 22.49
C LEU A 124 -1.89 4.73 23.42
N SER A 125 -2.29 4.09 24.52
CA SER A 125 -1.37 3.71 25.60
C SER A 125 -1.27 2.21 25.77
N PRO A 126 -0.42 1.49 24.98
CA PRO A 126 -0.33 0.02 25.02
C PRO A 126 0.17 -0.52 26.39
N HIS A 127 0.99 0.23 27.09
CA HIS A 127 1.58 -0.22 28.36
C HIS A 127 0.78 0.19 29.60
N LYS A 128 0.06 1.33 29.56
CA LYS A 128 -0.70 1.83 30.72
C LYS A 128 -2.14 1.33 30.72
N HIS A 129 -2.77 1.30 29.56
CA HIS A 129 -4.18 0.98 29.37
C HIS A 129 -4.39 0.14 28.10
N PRO A 130 -3.89 -1.12 28.06
CA PRO A 130 -4.17 -2.00 26.95
C PRO A 130 -5.66 -2.35 26.94
N VAL A 131 -6.27 -2.26 25.76
CA VAL A 131 -7.70 -2.56 25.57
C VAL A 131 -7.82 -3.70 24.55
N PRO A 132 -8.34 -4.86 24.93
CA PRO A 132 -8.62 -5.91 23.95
C PRO A 132 -9.90 -5.60 23.17
N ILE A 133 -9.98 -6.13 21.95
CA ILE A 133 -11.25 -6.20 21.24
C ILE A 133 -12.15 -7.18 22.03
N PRO A 134 -13.38 -6.80 22.39
CA PRO A 134 -14.29 -7.72 23.10
C PRO A 134 -14.47 -9.03 22.35
N SER A 135 -14.46 -10.15 23.05
CA SER A 135 -14.67 -11.49 22.46
C SER A 135 -16.15 -11.80 22.23
N GLU A 136 -17.05 -11.06 22.85
CA GLU A 136 -18.48 -11.34 22.89
C GLU A 136 -19.31 -10.23 22.22
N ASN A 137 -20.58 -10.52 22.00
CA ASN A 137 -21.63 -9.61 21.53
C ASN A 137 -21.54 -9.17 20.05
N TRP A 138 -20.48 -9.50 19.30
CA TRP A 138 -20.40 -9.16 17.86
C TRP A 138 -21.54 -9.81 17.03
N TRP A 139 -22.07 -10.96 17.49
CA TRP A 139 -23.23 -11.62 16.84
C TRP A 139 -24.47 -10.73 16.81
N ASN A 140 -24.63 -9.78 17.75
CA ASN A 140 -25.74 -8.82 17.74
C ASN A 140 -25.72 -7.93 16.50
N LEU A 141 -24.53 -7.66 15.97
CA LEU A 141 -24.29 -6.84 14.77
C LEU A 141 -24.19 -7.67 13.49
N ALA A 142 -24.33 -9.01 13.56
CA ALA A 142 -24.17 -9.89 12.40
C ALA A 142 -25.22 -9.62 11.29
N GLY A 143 -26.37 -9.08 11.69
CA GLY A 143 -27.47 -8.71 10.79
C GLY A 143 -27.33 -7.35 10.11
N SER A 144 -26.38 -6.50 10.53
CA SER A 144 -26.29 -5.10 10.09
C SER A 144 -24.88 -4.68 9.66
N LEU A 145 -23.82 -5.08 10.39
CA LEU A 145 -22.49 -4.53 10.22
C LEU A 145 -21.87 -4.92 8.86
N GLU A 146 -21.54 -3.92 8.06
CA GLU A 146 -20.94 -4.04 6.74
C GLU A 146 -19.48 -3.56 6.71
N SER A 147 -19.13 -2.60 7.58
CA SER A 147 -17.77 -2.06 7.69
C SER A 147 -17.31 -1.96 9.13
N LEU A 148 -16.15 -2.54 9.43
CA LEU A 148 -15.47 -2.44 10.72
C LEU A 148 -14.06 -1.94 10.51
N GLU A 149 -13.72 -0.79 11.12
CA GLU A 149 -12.45 -0.13 10.88
C GLU A 149 -11.83 0.40 12.17
N PHE A 150 -10.65 -0.13 12.54
CA PHE A 150 -9.83 0.37 13.65
C PHE A 150 -8.46 0.75 13.11
N ARG A 151 -8.10 2.04 13.19
CA ARG A 151 -6.84 2.55 12.65
C ARG A 151 -6.05 3.30 13.71
N SER A 152 -4.74 3.09 13.72
CA SER A 152 -3.76 3.83 14.53
C SER A 152 -4.11 3.81 16.03
N ASN A 153 -4.42 2.61 16.54
CA ASN A 153 -4.73 2.38 17.95
C ASN A 153 -3.68 1.44 18.57
N PRO A 154 -2.46 1.90 18.87
CA PRO A 154 -1.40 1.03 19.40
C PRO A 154 -1.75 0.38 20.75
N GLY A 155 -2.69 0.96 21.52
CA GLY A 155 -3.20 0.39 22.76
C GLY A 155 -4.35 -0.60 22.58
N LEU A 156 -4.85 -0.80 21.36
CA LEU A 156 -5.81 -1.86 21.04
C LEU A 156 -5.03 -3.16 20.83
N THR A 157 -5.09 -4.07 21.80
CA THR A 157 -4.20 -5.24 21.91
C THR A 157 -4.96 -6.57 21.90
N GLY A 158 -4.21 -7.68 21.92
CA GLY A 158 -4.79 -9.02 21.94
C GLY A 158 -5.10 -9.55 20.54
N GLN A 159 -5.96 -10.55 20.46
CA GLN A 159 -6.26 -11.29 19.25
C GLN A 159 -7.53 -10.76 18.56
N ILE A 160 -7.67 -11.03 17.26
CA ILE A 160 -8.95 -10.87 16.58
C ILE A 160 -9.92 -11.92 17.15
N PRO A 161 -11.10 -11.50 17.66
CA PRO A 161 -12.08 -12.45 18.20
C PRO A 161 -12.59 -13.43 17.14
N THR A 162 -12.70 -14.70 17.50
CA THR A 162 -13.30 -15.72 16.61
C THR A 162 -14.76 -15.41 16.29
N THR A 163 -15.46 -14.67 17.15
CA THR A 163 -16.83 -14.20 16.91
C THR A 163 -16.98 -13.30 15.69
N PHE A 164 -15.86 -12.74 15.15
CA PHE A 164 -15.92 -11.97 13.88
C PHE A 164 -16.44 -12.83 12.72
N GLY A 165 -16.19 -14.14 12.70
CA GLY A 165 -16.75 -15.05 11.68
C GLY A 165 -18.29 -15.06 11.61
N SER A 166 -19.00 -14.58 12.65
CA SER A 166 -20.46 -14.44 12.62
C SER A 166 -20.95 -13.21 11.83
N LEU A 167 -20.08 -12.23 11.53
CA LEU A 167 -20.45 -10.98 10.86
C LEU A 167 -20.68 -11.18 9.35
N ARG A 168 -21.68 -11.98 8.99
CA ARG A 168 -21.94 -12.45 7.61
C ARG A 168 -22.25 -11.35 6.58
N LYS A 169 -22.60 -10.12 7.02
CA LYS A 169 -22.81 -8.96 6.15
C LYS A 169 -21.55 -8.15 5.91
N LEU A 170 -20.45 -8.43 6.65
CA LEU A 170 -19.23 -7.63 6.60
C LEU A 170 -18.62 -7.66 5.18
N GLN A 171 -18.40 -6.48 4.63
CA GLN A 171 -17.76 -6.24 3.34
C GLN A 171 -16.34 -5.65 3.49
N SER A 172 -16.09 -4.95 4.61
CA SER A 172 -14.80 -4.33 4.88
C SER A 172 -14.37 -4.59 6.33
N LEU A 173 -13.21 -5.24 6.50
CA LEU A 173 -12.52 -5.40 7.79
C LEU A 173 -11.14 -4.75 7.68
N VAL A 174 -10.95 -3.65 8.40
CA VAL A 174 -9.71 -2.86 8.37
C VAL A 174 -9.21 -2.67 9.80
N LEU A 175 -8.10 -3.31 10.14
CA LEU A 175 -7.43 -3.24 11.44
C LEU A 175 -5.97 -2.82 11.22
N VAL A 176 -5.74 -1.54 10.97
CA VAL A 176 -4.43 -1.01 10.54
C VAL A 176 -3.72 -0.30 11.68
N GLU A 177 -2.43 -0.59 11.86
CA GLU A 177 -1.56 0.10 12.82
C GLU A 177 -2.11 0.07 14.25
N ASN A 178 -2.51 -1.13 14.70
CA ASN A 178 -2.92 -1.37 16.07
C ASN A 178 -1.87 -2.21 16.82
N GLY A 179 -2.13 -2.48 18.10
CA GLY A 179 -1.31 -3.36 18.92
C GLY A 179 -1.78 -4.83 18.89
N LEU A 180 -2.53 -5.24 17.88
CA LEU A 180 -3.11 -6.59 17.78
C LEU A 180 -2.04 -7.64 17.53
N SER A 181 -2.22 -8.85 18.09
CA SER A 181 -1.23 -9.93 18.06
C SER A 181 -1.88 -11.32 17.98
N GLY A 182 -1.06 -12.36 17.98
CA GLY A 182 -1.53 -13.75 17.89
C GLY A 182 -1.79 -14.20 16.46
N GLY A 183 -2.40 -15.38 16.30
CA GLY A 183 -2.70 -15.94 14.98
C GLY A 183 -3.94 -15.35 14.34
N LEU A 184 -4.01 -15.43 13.00
CA LEU A 184 -5.20 -15.06 12.25
C LEU A 184 -6.28 -16.14 12.44
N PRO A 185 -7.51 -15.80 12.86
CA PRO A 185 -8.55 -16.79 13.08
C PRO A 185 -9.08 -17.38 11.75
N THR A 186 -9.17 -18.71 11.69
CA THR A 186 -9.56 -19.46 10.49
C THR A 186 -10.95 -19.08 9.98
N ASN A 187 -11.86 -18.74 10.88
CA ASN A 187 -13.25 -18.41 10.57
C ASN A 187 -13.47 -17.02 9.94
N ILE A 188 -12.40 -16.20 9.79
CA ILE A 188 -12.47 -15.04 8.88
C ILE A 188 -12.82 -15.50 7.46
N GLY A 189 -12.36 -16.68 7.04
CA GLY A 189 -12.72 -17.27 5.74
C GLY A 189 -14.20 -17.53 5.52
N GLU A 190 -15.03 -17.46 6.58
CA GLU A 190 -16.48 -17.57 6.50
C GLU A 190 -17.19 -16.25 6.11
N LEU A 191 -16.46 -15.14 6.05
CA LEU A 191 -16.99 -13.83 5.67
C LEU A 191 -17.10 -13.70 4.15
N VAL A 192 -17.96 -14.50 3.54
CA VAL A 192 -18.08 -14.65 2.08
C VAL A 192 -18.42 -13.36 1.29
N ARG A 193 -18.89 -12.32 1.99
CA ARG A 193 -19.18 -11.01 1.39
C ARG A 193 -18.01 -10.03 1.50
N LEU A 194 -16.91 -10.46 2.14
CA LEU A 194 -15.76 -9.57 2.38
C LEU A 194 -15.08 -9.19 1.07
N LYS A 195 -14.95 -7.90 0.85
CA LYS A 195 -14.26 -7.27 -0.30
C LYS A 195 -12.91 -6.72 0.07
N ARG A 196 -12.76 -6.30 1.33
CA ARG A 196 -11.52 -5.71 1.84
C ARG A 196 -11.14 -6.36 3.17
N LEU A 197 -9.94 -6.95 3.23
CA LEU A 197 -9.31 -7.44 4.45
C LEU A 197 -7.95 -6.78 4.56
N ILE A 198 -7.82 -5.80 5.45
CA ILE A 198 -6.61 -5.03 5.66
C ILE A 198 -6.22 -5.12 7.13
N LEU A 199 -5.13 -5.84 7.42
CA LEU A 199 -4.63 -6.10 8.78
C LEU A 199 -3.19 -5.57 8.96
N ALA A 200 -2.77 -4.64 8.13
CA ALA A 200 -1.41 -4.15 8.02
C ALA A 200 -0.91 -3.45 9.30
N GLY A 201 0.40 -3.58 9.60
CA GLY A 201 1.03 -2.84 10.69
C GLY A 201 0.57 -3.28 12.08
N ASN A 202 0.47 -4.57 12.32
CA ASN A 202 0.17 -5.19 13.60
C ASN A 202 1.29 -6.17 14.02
N TRP A 203 1.02 -7.01 15.02
CA TRP A 203 1.94 -8.03 15.52
C TRP A 203 1.38 -9.45 15.32
N PHE A 204 0.63 -9.68 14.24
CA PHE A 204 0.09 -11.01 13.95
C PHE A 204 1.22 -11.99 13.64
N THR A 205 1.06 -13.22 14.12
CA THR A 205 2.04 -14.32 14.01
C THR A 205 1.40 -15.58 13.45
N GLY A 206 2.22 -16.61 13.18
CA GLY A 206 1.75 -17.89 12.64
C GLY A 206 1.41 -17.82 11.15
N GLN A 207 0.72 -18.83 10.66
CA GLN A 207 0.44 -19.00 9.24
C GLN A 207 -0.83 -18.27 8.78
N ILE A 208 -0.88 -17.95 7.49
CA ILE A 208 -2.11 -17.51 6.84
C ILE A 208 -3.04 -18.73 6.72
N PRO A 209 -4.26 -18.68 7.28
CA PRO A 209 -5.15 -19.84 7.28
C PRO A 209 -5.63 -20.25 5.88
N ASP A 210 -5.69 -21.55 5.61
CA ASP A 210 -6.29 -22.10 4.37
C ASP A 210 -7.72 -21.61 4.12
N GLY A 211 -8.47 -21.37 5.20
CA GLY A 211 -9.84 -20.87 5.14
C GLY A 211 -9.99 -19.54 4.40
N PHE A 212 -8.92 -18.74 4.28
CA PHE A 212 -8.98 -17.47 3.54
C PHE A 212 -9.31 -17.66 2.06
N GLY A 213 -9.01 -18.83 1.47
CA GLY A 213 -9.44 -19.19 0.12
C GLY A 213 -10.96 -19.21 -0.10
N GLY A 214 -11.76 -19.18 0.98
CA GLY A 214 -13.23 -19.05 0.93
C GLY A 214 -13.74 -17.62 0.66
N LEU A 215 -12.88 -16.61 0.70
CA LEU A 215 -13.23 -15.20 0.52
C LEU A 215 -13.39 -14.84 -0.98
N ASN A 216 -14.33 -15.46 -1.66
CA ASN A 216 -14.48 -15.40 -3.11
C ASN A 216 -14.76 -14.00 -3.69
N GLN A 217 -15.24 -13.06 -2.87
CA GLN A 217 -15.50 -11.67 -3.28
C GLN A 217 -14.37 -10.71 -2.90
N LEU A 218 -13.27 -11.23 -2.34
CA LEU A 218 -12.18 -10.39 -1.86
C LEU A 218 -11.47 -9.69 -3.02
N LEU A 219 -11.39 -8.37 -2.94
CA LEU A 219 -10.72 -7.50 -3.90
C LEU A 219 -9.35 -7.05 -3.41
N ILE A 220 -9.22 -6.85 -2.09
CA ILE A 220 -7.99 -6.36 -1.46
C ILE A 220 -7.66 -7.25 -0.25
N LEU A 221 -6.47 -7.83 -0.26
CA LEU A 221 -5.85 -8.50 0.87
C LEU A 221 -4.52 -7.82 1.19
N ASP A 222 -4.46 -7.15 2.33
CA ASP A 222 -3.24 -6.53 2.84
C ASP A 222 -2.95 -7.04 4.26
N LEU A 223 -1.92 -7.86 4.38
CA LEU A 223 -1.40 -8.40 5.64
C LEU A 223 0.02 -7.88 5.91
N SER A 224 0.44 -6.83 5.24
CA SER A 224 1.80 -6.29 5.29
C SER A 224 2.21 -5.83 6.69
N ARG A 225 3.53 -5.77 6.93
CA ARG A 225 4.09 -5.28 8.20
C ARG A 225 3.51 -5.99 9.43
N ASN A 226 3.66 -7.32 9.45
CA ASN A 226 3.31 -8.21 10.54
C ASN A 226 4.48 -9.18 10.84
N SER A 227 4.25 -10.21 11.63
CA SER A 227 5.21 -11.29 11.91
C SER A 227 4.67 -12.65 11.45
N LEU A 228 3.89 -12.67 10.36
CA LEU A 228 3.34 -13.90 9.79
C LEU A 228 4.46 -14.77 9.21
N SER A 229 4.35 -16.08 9.39
CA SER A 229 5.38 -17.06 9.02
C SER A 229 4.80 -18.28 8.32
N GLY A 230 5.68 -19.18 7.87
CA GLY A 230 5.29 -20.39 7.14
C GLY A 230 4.94 -20.13 5.67
N PRO A 231 4.55 -21.18 4.93
CA PRO A 231 4.24 -21.09 3.52
C PRO A 231 2.89 -20.42 3.24
N LEU A 232 2.75 -19.87 2.04
CA LEU A 232 1.46 -19.42 1.55
C LEU A 232 0.54 -20.61 1.31
N PRO A 233 -0.72 -20.56 1.78
CA PRO A 233 -1.68 -21.63 1.51
C PRO A 233 -1.97 -21.72 0.02
N ILE A 234 -2.09 -22.96 -0.49
CA ILE A 234 -2.41 -23.18 -1.91
C ILE A 234 -3.77 -22.57 -2.28
N THR A 235 -4.66 -22.46 -1.32
CA THR A 235 -6.01 -21.89 -1.45
C THR A 235 -6.00 -20.39 -1.76
N ILE A 236 -4.86 -19.69 -1.64
CA ILE A 236 -4.73 -18.29 -2.05
C ILE A 236 -5.08 -18.10 -3.53
N GLY A 237 -4.79 -19.11 -4.37
CA GLY A 237 -5.16 -19.13 -5.79
C GLY A 237 -6.67 -19.21 -6.06
N SER A 238 -7.49 -19.44 -5.05
CA SER A 238 -8.96 -19.42 -5.16
C SER A 238 -9.55 -18.01 -5.09
N LEU A 239 -8.75 -16.99 -4.72
CA LEU A 239 -9.19 -15.60 -4.61
C LEU A 239 -9.24 -14.92 -6.00
N THR A 240 -9.99 -15.48 -6.93
CA THR A 240 -9.98 -15.07 -8.35
C THR A 240 -10.48 -13.65 -8.61
N SER A 241 -11.19 -13.04 -7.67
CA SER A 241 -11.63 -11.64 -7.72
C SER A 241 -10.55 -10.64 -7.26
N LEU A 242 -9.41 -11.14 -6.73
CA LEU A 242 -8.43 -10.29 -6.07
C LEU A 242 -7.75 -9.33 -7.07
N LEU A 243 -7.73 -8.06 -6.70
CA LEU A 243 -7.07 -6.97 -7.45
C LEU A 243 -5.72 -6.61 -6.83
N LYS A 244 -5.60 -6.71 -5.50
CA LYS A 244 -4.39 -6.37 -4.76
C LYS A 244 -4.08 -7.41 -3.69
N LEU A 245 -2.81 -7.85 -3.68
CA LEU A 245 -2.23 -8.73 -2.66
C LEU A 245 -0.95 -8.09 -2.14
N ASP A 246 -0.97 -7.64 -0.90
CA ASP A 246 0.21 -7.14 -0.19
C ASP A 246 0.49 -8.02 1.04
N LEU A 247 1.59 -8.75 1.01
CA LEU A 247 2.11 -9.58 2.10
C LEU A 247 3.49 -9.11 2.55
N SER A 248 3.91 -7.92 2.15
CA SER A 248 5.25 -7.41 2.35
C SER A 248 5.62 -7.28 3.84
N SER A 249 6.92 -7.35 4.13
CA SER A 249 7.46 -7.17 5.48
C SER A 249 6.83 -8.13 6.51
N ASN A 250 6.99 -9.42 6.25
CA ASN A 250 6.62 -10.54 7.11
C ASN A 250 7.78 -11.56 7.19
N GLN A 251 7.52 -12.75 7.72
CA GLN A 251 8.47 -13.86 7.81
C GLN A 251 7.97 -15.07 7.00
N LEU A 252 7.17 -14.82 5.94
CA LEU A 252 6.61 -15.87 5.08
C LEU A 252 7.73 -16.56 4.31
N GLU A 253 7.59 -17.87 4.09
CA GLU A 253 8.64 -18.71 3.51
C GLU A 253 8.12 -19.73 2.50
N GLY A 254 9.00 -20.59 2.00
CA GLY A 254 8.65 -21.62 1.01
C GLY A 254 8.57 -21.10 -0.41
N GLN A 255 7.96 -21.87 -1.28
CA GLN A 255 7.87 -21.57 -2.71
C GLN A 255 6.66 -20.68 -3.03
N LEU A 256 6.77 -19.90 -4.10
CA LEU A 256 5.62 -19.17 -4.65
C LEU A 256 4.56 -20.16 -5.16
N PRO A 257 3.29 -20.04 -4.71
CA PRO A 257 2.25 -21.00 -5.10
C PRO A 257 1.99 -21.03 -6.62
N LEU A 258 1.85 -22.22 -7.17
CA LEU A 258 1.42 -22.39 -8.57
C LEU A 258 0.03 -21.78 -8.83
N GLY A 259 -0.81 -21.73 -7.79
CA GLY A 259 -2.14 -21.12 -7.85
C GLY A 259 -2.16 -19.61 -8.16
N PHE A 260 -1.02 -18.92 -8.12
CA PHE A 260 -0.97 -17.50 -8.50
C PHE A 260 -1.45 -17.26 -9.93
N GLY A 261 -1.20 -18.21 -10.85
CA GLY A 261 -1.69 -18.13 -12.21
C GLY A 261 -3.22 -18.03 -12.35
N ASN A 262 -3.99 -18.38 -11.31
CA ASN A 262 -5.44 -18.23 -11.31
C ASN A 262 -5.90 -16.79 -11.01
N LEU A 263 -5.03 -15.94 -10.47
CA LEU A 263 -5.36 -14.57 -10.06
C LEU A 263 -5.33 -13.63 -11.28
N LYS A 264 -6.17 -13.88 -12.26
CA LYS A 264 -6.18 -13.17 -13.57
C LYS A 264 -6.52 -11.69 -13.46
N MET A 265 -7.19 -11.28 -12.40
CA MET A 265 -7.58 -9.88 -12.15
C MET A 265 -6.54 -9.11 -11.33
N LEU A 266 -5.52 -9.78 -10.77
CA LEU A 266 -4.55 -9.16 -9.89
C LEU A 266 -3.73 -8.11 -10.64
N THR A 267 -3.73 -6.89 -10.11
CA THR A 267 -2.97 -5.74 -10.63
C THR A 267 -1.73 -5.44 -9.82
N LEU A 268 -1.75 -5.75 -8.52
CA LEU A 268 -0.63 -5.53 -7.62
C LEU A 268 -0.32 -6.80 -6.81
N LEU A 269 0.93 -7.24 -6.88
CA LEU A 269 1.52 -8.28 -6.03
C LEU A 269 2.77 -7.73 -5.35
N ASP A 270 2.71 -7.54 -4.03
CA ASP A 270 3.85 -7.15 -3.21
C ASP A 270 4.16 -8.23 -2.16
N LEU A 271 5.29 -8.90 -2.35
CA LEU A 271 5.82 -9.94 -1.45
C LEU A 271 7.17 -9.55 -0.85
N ARG A 272 7.63 -8.31 -1.02
CA ARG A 272 8.97 -7.87 -0.60
C ARG A 272 9.23 -8.10 0.89
N SER A 273 10.51 -8.26 1.24
CA SER A 273 10.95 -8.41 2.62
C SER A 273 10.26 -9.57 3.34
N ASN A 274 10.42 -10.77 2.78
CA ASN A 274 9.99 -12.06 3.32
C ASN A 274 11.11 -13.09 3.16
N ASN A 275 10.83 -14.37 3.38
CA ASN A 275 11.79 -15.47 3.26
C ASN A 275 11.38 -16.48 2.16
N PHE A 276 10.73 -16.03 1.09
CA PHE A 276 10.35 -16.90 -0.04
C PHE A 276 11.59 -17.42 -0.77
N SER A 277 11.51 -18.67 -1.27
CA SER A 277 12.61 -19.39 -1.91
C SER A 277 12.10 -20.28 -3.04
N GLY A 278 12.99 -21.05 -3.67
CA GLY A 278 12.62 -22.10 -4.65
C GLY A 278 12.46 -21.64 -6.10
N GLY A 279 12.90 -20.42 -6.41
CA GLY A 279 12.91 -19.89 -7.77
C GLY A 279 11.63 -19.14 -8.18
N LEU A 280 11.72 -18.49 -9.33
CA LEU A 280 10.57 -17.86 -9.99
C LEU A 280 9.67 -18.97 -10.59
N THR A 281 8.37 -18.89 -10.36
CA THR A 281 7.40 -19.85 -10.89
C THR A 281 6.74 -19.37 -12.17
N LYS A 282 6.57 -20.26 -13.15
CA LYS A 282 5.91 -19.95 -14.43
C LYS A 282 4.48 -19.45 -14.29
N SER A 283 3.81 -19.78 -13.20
CA SER A 283 2.44 -19.28 -12.94
C SER A 283 2.35 -17.75 -12.87
N LEU A 284 3.46 -17.04 -12.61
CA LEU A 284 3.48 -15.58 -12.65
C LEU A 284 3.19 -15.04 -14.07
N GLU A 285 3.64 -15.72 -15.13
CA GLU A 285 3.40 -15.31 -16.51
C GLU A 285 1.91 -15.28 -16.89
N GLU A 286 1.10 -16.03 -16.16
CA GLU A 286 -0.34 -16.14 -16.39
C GLU A 286 -1.14 -14.99 -15.78
N MET A 287 -0.48 -14.11 -15.01
CA MET A 287 -1.10 -12.95 -14.35
C MET A 287 -1.15 -11.75 -15.30
N HIS A 288 -1.89 -11.85 -16.40
CA HIS A 288 -1.88 -10.86 -17.50
C HIS A 288 -2.41 -9.48 -17.13
N SER A 289 -3.03 -9.30 -15.96
CA SER A 289 -3.48 -8.00 -15.48
C SER A 289 -2.46 -7.28 -14.60
N LEU A 290 -1.34 -7.94 -14.26
CA LEU A 290 -0.40 -7.43 -13.29
C LEU A 290 0.32 -6.17 -13.81
N GLU A 291 0.24 -5.11 -13.02
CA GLU A 291 0.89 -3.82 -13.27
C GLU A 291 2.08 -3.59 -12.33
N VAL A 292 1.99 -4.14 -11.13
CA VAL A 292 3.03 -3.99 -10.09
C VAL A 292 3.42 -5.36 -9.57
N LEU A 293 4.68 -5.76 -9.77
CA LEU A 293 5.30 -6.94 -9.21
C LEU A 293 6.51 -6.55 -8.38
N VAL A 294 6.43 -6.74 -7.07
CA VAL A 294 7.50 -6.45 -6.13
C VAL A 294 7.80 -7.71 -5.33
N LEU A 295 8.94 -8.33 -5.59
CA LEU A 295 9.42 -9.54 -4.90
C LEU A 295 10.68 -9.26 -4.07
N SER A 296 11.23 -8.07 -4.12
CA SER A 296 12.55 -7.70 -3.60
C SER A 296 12.80 -8.13 -2.14
N LYS A 297 14.06 -8.38 -1.81
CA LYS A 297 14.50 -8.83 -0.48
C LYS A 297 13.85 -10.15 -0.04
N ASN A 298 13.97 -11.16 -0.89
CA ASN A 298 13.62 -12.55 -0.63
C ASN A 298 14.73 -13.46 -1.15
N PRO A 299 15.05 -14.58 -0.52
CA PRO A 299 16.04 -15.53 -1.03
C PRO A 299 15.45 -16.46 -2.11
N ILE A 300 14.71 -15.91 -3.10
CA ILE A 300 14.00 -16.70 -4.12
C ILE A 300 15.00 -17.49 -4.96
N GLY A 301 16.07 -16.86 -5.45
CA GLY A 301 17.07 -17.48 -6.31
C GLY A 301 16.54 -17.89 -7.69
N GLY A 302 17.33 -18.74 -8.39
CA GLY A 302 16.96 -19.25 -9.70
C GLY A 302 17.38 -18.36 -10.87
N ASP A 303 17.13 -18.82 -12.09
CA ASP A 303 17.50 -18.11 -13.32
C ASP A 303 16.39 -17.10 -13.68
N ILE A 304 16.77 -15.86 -13.97
CA ILE A 304 15.86 -14.80 -14.42
C ILE A 304 15.21 -15.13 -15.77
N LYS A 305 15.83 -16.01 -16.57
CA LYS A 305 15.32 -16.50 -17.85
C LYS A 305 14.21 -17.56 -17.70
N THR A 306 13.87 -17.97 -16.46
CA THR A 306 12.79 -18.94 -16.21
C THR A 306 11.44 -18.43 -16.73
N LEU A 307 11.24 -17.10 -16.74
CA LEU A 307 9.99 -16.44 -17.15
C LEU A 307 10.11 -15.78 -18.53
N GLU A 308 9.05 -15.92 -19.31
CA GLU A 308 8.84 -15.17 -20.55
C GLU A 308 8.17 -13.81 -20.21
N TRP A 309 9.00 -12.84 -19.81
CA TRP A 309 8.54 -11.55 -19.28
C TRP A 309 7.59 -10.80 -20.21
N GLN A 310 7.71 -10.98 -21.54
CA GLN A 310 6.79 -10.35 -22.51
C GLN A 310 5.33 -10.75 -22.32
N ASN A 311 5.03 -11.85 -21.62
CA ASN A 311 3.65 -12.27 -21.34
C ASN A 311 2.95 -11.37 -20.33
N MET A 312 3.73 -10.55 -19.59
CA MET A 312 3.25 -9.62 -18.57
C MET A 312 3.20 -8.18 -19.10
N GLU A 313 2.53 -7.96 -20.24
CA GLU A 313 2.55 -6.70 -21.02
C GLU A 313 2.08 -5.45 -20.25
N LYS A 314 1.32 -5.62 -19.16
CA LYS A 314 0.79 -4.52 -18.37
C LYS A 314 1.74 -4.02 -17.29
N LEU A 315 2.89 -4.69 -17.07
CA LEU A 315 3.83 -4.31 -16.02
C LEU A 315 4.33 -2.85 -16.19
N VAL A 316 4.18 -2.12 -15.10
CA VAL A 316 4.64 -0.74 -14.90
C VAL A 316 5.81 -0.71 -13.92
N ILE A 317 5.75 -1.53 -12.86
CA ILE A 317 6.79 -1.67 -11.83
C ILE A 317 7.19 -3.14 -11.75
N LEU A 318 8.49 -3.40 -11.93
CA LEU A 318 9.11 -4.70 -11.72
C LEU A 318 10.31 -4.53 -10.78
N ASP A 319 10.18 -5.00 -9.53
CA ASP A 319 11.25 -4.99 -8.55
C ASP A 319 11.62 -6.41 -8.11
N LEU A 320 12.77 -6.86 -8.60
CA LEU A 320 13.38 -8.15 -8.32
C LEU A 320 14.71 -7.99 -7.57
N SER A 321 14.92 -6.88 -6.87
CA SER A 321 16.17 -6.58 -6.20
C SER A 321 16.39 -7.50 -5.00
N GLY A 322 17.63 -7.97 -4.80
CA GLY A 322 18.01 -8.77 -3.63
C GLY A 322 17.35 -10.15 -3.56
N LEU A 323 17.12 -10.79 -4.71
CA LEU A 323 16.52 -12.13 -4.78
C LEU A 323 17.57 -13.25 -4.89
N GLY A 324 18.83 -12.94 -5.17
CA GLY A 324 19.86 -13.92 -5.47
C GLY A 324 19.74 -14.55 -6.87
N LEU A 325 19.08 -13.88 -7.81
CA LEU A 325 18.89 -14.33 -9.19
C LEU A 325 20.22 -14.47 -9.94
N ILE A 326 20.30 -15.49 -10.80
CA ILE A 326 21.45 -15.78 -11.67
C ILE A 326 21.05 -15.64 -13.14
N GLY A 327 22.05 -15.79 -14.03
CA GLY A 327 21.86 -15.77 -15.49
C GLY A 327 21.98 -14.36 -16.06
N GLU A 328 21.71 -14.23 -17.35
CA GLU A 328 21.74 -12.97 -18.07
C GLU A 328 20.35 -12.34 -18.12
N ILE A 329 20.29 -11.02 -18.11
CA ILE A 329 19.03 -10.29 -18.27
C ILE A 329 18.41 -10.62 -19.64
N PRO A 330 17.21 -11.21 -19.68
CA PRO A 330 16.63 -11.68 -20.94
C PRO A 330 16.08 -10.53 -21.79
N ASP A 331 16.17 -10.71 -23.13
CA ASP A 331 15.60 -9.75 -24.10
C ASP A 331 14.09 -9.52 -23.92
N SER A 332 13.37 -10.49 -23.39
CA SER A 332 11.92 -10.43 -23.15
C SER A 332 11.51 -9.25 -22.26
N ILE A 333 12.38 -8.81 -21.34
CA ILE A 333 12.14 -7.61 -20.51
C ILE A 333 12.05 -6.34 -21.38
N SER A 334 12.79 -6.26 -22.50
CA SER A 334 12.73 -5.10 -23.40
C SER A 334 11.40 -4.97 -24.17
N ASN A 335 10.51 -5.95 -24.06
CA ASN A 335 9.17 -5.93 -24.64
C ASN A 335 8.11 -5.35 -23.71
N LEU A 336 8.44 -5.06 -22.44
CA LEU A 336 7.54 -4.48 -21.44
C LEU A 336 7.37 -2.95 -21.68
N LYS A 337 6.61 -2.58 -22.70
CA LYS A 337 6.51 -1.18 -23.17
C LYS A 337 5.92 -0.19 -22.16
N LYS A 338 5.18 -0.68 -21.15
CA LYS A 338 4.61 0.14 -20.07
C LYS A 338 5.55 0.30 -18.87
N LEU A 339 6.69 -0.44 -18.85
CA LEU A 339 7.59 -0.49 -17.72
C LEU A 339 8.20 0.89 -17.45
N ARG A 340 8.01 1.39 -16.22
CA ARG A 340 8.56 2.66 -15.71
C ARG A 340 9.71 2.46 -14.74
N PHE A 341 9.62 1.41 -13.95
CA PHE A 341 10.63 1.06 -12.94
C PHE A 341 11.10 -0.37 -13.14
N LEU A 342 12.43 -0.56 -13.23
CA LEU A 342 13.08 -1.86 -13.26
C LEU A 342 14.16 -1.91 -12.19
N GLY A 343 13.94 -2.70 -11.13
CA GLY A 343 14.87 -2.99 -10.05
C GLY A 343 15.42 -4.41 -10.19
N LEU A 344 16.70 -4.55 -10.43
CA LEU A 344 17.44 -5.81 -10.52
C LEU A 344 18.70 -5.78 -9.65
N SER A 345 18.84 -4.79 -8.77
CA SER A 345 20.03 -4.62 -7.93
C SER A 345 20.24 -5.78 -6.95
N ASP A 346 21.46 -5.92 -6.48
CA ASP A 346 21.84 -6.88 -5.43
C ASP A 346 21.46 -8.34 -5.74
N ASN A 347 21.77 -8.77 -6.98
CA ASN A 347 21.59 -10.12 -7.47
C ASN A 347 22.95 -10.74 -7.90
N LYS A 348 22.93 -11.86 -8.58
CA LYS A 348 24.12 -12.54 -9.15
C LYS A 348 24.03 -12.57 -10.67
N LEU A 349 23.43 -11.55 -11.28
CA LEU A 349 23.22 -11.48 -12.73
C LEU A 349 24.55 -11.28 -13.46
N THR A 350 24.66 -11.89 -14.63
CA THR A 350 25.89 -11.92 -15.46
C THR A 350 25.60 -11.46 -16.89
N GLY A 351 26.61 -11.47 -17.74
CA GLY A 351 26.49 -11.13 -19.16
C GLY A 351 26.39 -9.65 -19.44
N ASN A 352 26.18 -9.31 -20.70
CA ASN A 352 26.16 -7.94 -21.17
C ASN A 352 24.78 -7.32 -21.04
N LEU A 353 24.77 -6.02 -20.71
CA LEU A 353 23.51 -5.27 -20.69
C LEU A 353 23.07 -4.92 -22.11
N LEU A 354 21.83 -5.31 -22.44
CA LEU A 354 21.27 -5.11 -23.77
C LEU A 354 20.86 -3.64 -23.99
N PRO A 355 21.35 -2.98 -25.06
CA PRO A 355 20.97 -1.58 -25.34
C PRO A 355 19.46 -1.35 -25.52
N LYS A 356 18.72 -2.39 -25.90
CA LYS A 356 17.24 -2.34 -26.05
C LYS A 356 16.51 -1.95 -24.78
N ILE A 357 17.03 -2.25 -23.58
CA ILE A 357 16.42 -1.86 -22.31
C ILE A 357 16.36 -0.32 -22.21
N ALA A 358 17.40 0.37 -22.68
CA ALA A 358 17.44 1.84 -22.69
C ALA A 358 16.41 2.46 -23.66
N THR A 359 15.89 1.70 -24.61
CA THR A 359 14.91 2.17 -25.59
C THR A 359 13.45 1.99 -25.14
N LEU A 360 13.22 1.45 -23.94
CA LEU A 360 11.87 1.34 -23.39
C LEU A 360 11.22 2.74 -23.24
N PRO A 361 10.05 2.96 -23.86
CA PRO A 361 9.50 4.31 -23.99
C PRO A 361 9.12 4.96 -22.67
N CYS A 362 8.61 4.17 -21.73
CA CYS A 362 8.12 4.64 -20.44
C CYS A 362 9.16 4.54 -19.32
N LEU A 363 10.31 3.87 -19.52
CA LEU A 363 11.28 3.63 -18.47
C LEU A 363 11.81 4.94 -17.87
N SER A 364 11.68 5.07 -16.56
CA SER A 364 12.06 6.26 -15.81
C SER A 364 13.04 6.00 -14.66
N ALA A 365 13.23 4.74 -14.28
CA ALA A 365 14.24 4.32 -13.31
C ALA A 365 14.75 2.91 -13.64
N LEU A 366 16.08 2.71 -13.52
CA LEU A 366 16.76 1.45 -13.81
C LEU A 366 17.87 1.21 -12.79
N TYR A 367 17.71 0.19 -11.96
CA TYR A 367 18.69 -0.17 -10.93
C TYR A 367 19.26 -1.57 -11.18
N LEU A 368 20.57 -1.63 -11.44
CA LEU A 368 21.34 -2.83 -11.82
C LEU A 368 22.56 -3.05 -10.93
N HIS A 369 22.78 -2.18 -9.95
CA HIS A 369 23.97 -2.23 -9.10
C HIS A 369 24.04 -3.51 -8.27
N GLY A 370 25.26 -3.87 -7.80
CA GLY A 370 25.43 -5.06 -6.97
C GLY A 370 25.20 -6.38 -7.72
N ASN A 371 25.69 -6.48 -8.97
CA ASN A 371 25.63 -7.68 -9.81
C ASN A 371 27.02 -8.04 -10.37
N ASN A 372 27.08 -9.01 -11.24
CA ASN A 372 28.29 -9.41 -11.98
C ASN A 372 28.12 -9.16 -13.50
N LEU A 373 27.46 -8.06 -13.88
CA LEU A 373 27.27 -7.66 -15.27
C LEU A 373 28.60 -7.27 -15.89
N THR A 374 28.73 -7.47 -17.20
CA THR A 374 29.97 -7.28 -17.97
C THR A 374 29.74 -6.40 -19.19
N GLY A 375 30.86 -6.01 -19.84
CA GLY A 375 30.84 -5.34 -21.13
C GLY A 375 30.60 -3.83 -21.05
N GLU A 376 30.31 -3.26 -22.18
CA GLU A 376 30.21 -1.81 -22.37
C GLU A 376 28.76 -1.32 -22.23
N LEU A 377 28.56 -0.24 -21.50
CA LEU A 377 27.29 0.50 -21.48
C LEU A 377 27.14 1.28 -22.79
N LYS A 378 26.40 0.70 -23.75
CA LYS A 378 26.13 1.30 -25.08
C LYS A 378 24.77 2.01 -25.10
N PHE A 379 24.57 2.97 -24.16
CA PHE A 379 23.35 3.78 -24.11
C PHE A 379 23.56 5.13 -24.79
N SER A 380 22.47 5.72 -25.27
CA SER A 380 22.53 7.04 -25.89
C SER A 380 22.72 8.14 -24.85
N GLU A 381 23.28 9.27 -25.29
CA GLU A 381 23.39 10.47 -24.47
C GLU A 381 22.03 10.89 -23.86
N SER A 382 20.98 10.83 -24.67
CA SER A 382 19.61 11.12 -24.22
C SER A 382 19.11 10.22 -23.09
N PHE A 383 19.56 8.96 -23.04
CA PHE A 383 19.26 8.06 -21.95
C PHE A 383 19.88 8.55 -20.63
N TYR A 384 21.16 8.92 -20.63
CA TYR A 384 21.84 9.40 -19.43
C TYR A 384 21.21 10.71 -18.93
N HIS A 385 20.86 11.64 -19.81
CA HIS A 385 20.13 12.85 -19.45
C HIS A 385 18.77 12.57 -18.85
N LYS A 386 17.98 11.66 -19.45
CA LYS A 386 16.67 11.28 -18.97
C LYS A 386 16.73 10.62 -17.59
N MET A 387 17.69 9.76 -17.36
CA MET A 387 17.77 8.95 -16.14
C MET A 387 18.40 9.69 -14.97
N GLY A 388 19.51 10.40 -15.17
CA GLY A 388 20.25 11.05 -14.10
C GLY A 388 20.53 10.08 -12.94
N SER A 389 20.21 10.47 -11.72
CA SER A 389 20.39 9.65 -10.51
C SER A 389 19.50 8.39 -10.43
N ARG A 390 18.53 8.25 -11.33
CA ARG A 390 17.64 7.09 -11.40
C ARG A 390 18.21 5.94 -12.26
N PHE A 391 19.46 6.05 -12.66
CA PHE A 391 20.24 4.97 -13.25
C PHE A 391 21.35 4.53 -12.28
N GLY A 392 21.25 3.31 -11.74
CA GLY A 392 22.21 2.72 -10.82
C GLY A 392 22.84 1.47 -11.40
N ALA A 393 24.17 1.49 -11.65
CA ALA A 393 24.92 0.36 -12.21
C ALA A 393 26.26 0.09 -11.51
N TRP A 394 26.52 0.73 -10.37
CA TRP A 394 27.76 0.53 -9.57
C TRP A 394 27.86 -0.90 -9.03
N ASN A 395 29.03 -1.26 -8.50
CA ASN A 395 29.29 -2.62 -8.00
C ASN A 395 29.01 -3.73 -9.04
N ASN A 396 29.38 -3.47 -10.31
CA ASN A 396 29.51 -4.45 -11.38
C ASN A 396 30.97 -4.39 -11.88
N PRO A 397 31.86 -5.26 -11.38
CA PRO A 397 33.30 -5.08 -11.53
C PRO A 397 33.80 -5.10 -13.00
N ASN A 398 33.06 -5.80 -13.88
CA ASN A 398 33.41 -5.98 -15.28
C ASN A 398 32.55 -5.14 -16.25
N LEU A 399 31.76 -4.19 -15.70
CA LEU A 399 30.96 -3.28 -16.48
C LEU A 399 31.71 -1.94 -16.63
N CYS A 400 31.72 -1.39 -17.84
CA CYS A 400 32.38 -0.12 -18.12
C CYS A 400 31.53 0.77 -19.02
N TYR A 401 31.81 2.09 -19.05
CA TYR A 401 31.17 3.04 -19.96
C TYR A 401 32.14 3.56 -21.02
N VAL A 402 31.66 3.86 -22.21
CA VAL A 402 32.41 4.42 -23.31
C VAL A 402 32.51 5.94 -23.12
N SER A 403 33.72 6.47 -22.85
CA SER A 403 33.95 7.88 -22.48
C SER A 403 33.38 8.90 -23.47
N GLY A 404 33.31 8.56 -24.77
CA GLY A 404 32.75 9.44 -25.80
C GLY A 404 31.24 9.41 -25.94
N MET A 405 30.54 8.48 -25.23
CA MET A 405 29.07 8.34 -25.30
C MET A 405 28.35 8.91 -24.07
N VAL A 406 29.08 9.23 -23.03
CA VAL A 406 28.53 9.72 -21.76
C VAL A 406 28.75 11.23 -21.66
N PRO A 407 27.65 12.03 -21.49
CA PRO A 407 27.78 13.48 -21.35
C PRO A 407 28.60 13.89 -20.11
N ALA A 408 29.30 15.01 -20.18
CA ALA A 408 29.97 15.59 -19.03
C ALA A 408 28.96 15.83 -17.88
N GLY A 409 29.28 15.35 -16.69
CA GLY A 409 28.41 15.45 -15.52
C GLY A 409 27.32 14.36 -15.39
N HIS A 410 27.23 13.42 -16.33
CA HIS A 410 26.27 12.31 -16.31
C HIS A 410 26.96 10.93 -16.25
N VAL A 411 28.21 10.91 -15.82
CA VAL A 411 28.98 9.66 -15.66
C VAL A 411 28.26 8.77 -14.65
N PRO A 412 27.96 7.50 -15.00
CA PRO A 412 27.30 6.57 -14.09
C PRO A 412 28.15 6.38 -12.84
N PHE A 413 27.59 6.69 -11.68
CA PHE A 413 28.31 6.57 -10.40
C PHE A 413 28.85 5.15 -10.23
N GLY A 414 30.14 5.05 -9.83
CA GLY A 414 30.81 3.79 -9.51
C GLY A 414 31.02 2.82 -10.69
N VAL A 415 30.81 3.27 -11.94
CA VAL A 415 31.19 2.53 -13.16
C VAL A 415 32.48 3.10 -13.73
N ARG A 416 33.40 2.25 -14.16
CA ARG A 416 34.70 2.67 -14.71
C ARG A 416 34.58 2.99 -16.20
N PRO A 417 35.43 3.87 -16.75
CA PRO A 417 35.59 3.99 -18.20
C PRO A 417 36.15 2.67 -18.77
N CYS A 418 35.73 2.29 -19.97
CA CYS A 418 36.33 1.16 -20.68
C CYS A 418 37.81 1.47 -20.99
N GLN A 419 38.68 0.50 -20.76
CA GLN A 419 40.07 0.60 -21.19
C GLN A 419 40.08 0.62 -22.72
N GLN A 420 40.58 1.73 -23.30
CA GLN A 420 40.93 1.74 -24.72
C GLN A 420 42.08 0.76 -24.86
N GLY A 421 41.92 -0.26 -25.68
CA GLY A 421 43.04 -1.15 -26.04
C GLY A 421 44.16 -0.27 -26.54
N GLU A 422 45.33 -0.31 -25.88
CA GLU A 422 46.55 0.20 -26.46
C GLU A 422 46.75 -0.57 -27.76
N GLU A 423 46.49 0.06 -28.91
CA GLU A 423 47.04 -0.42 -30.16
C GLU A 423 48.54 -0.53 -29.90
N GLU A 424 49.05 -1.76 -29.96
CA GLU A 424 50.48 -2.09 -29.90
C GLU A 424 51.14 -1.41 -31.09
N VAL A 425 51.55 -0.14 -30.90
CA VAL A 425 52.44 0.57 -31.83
C VAL A 425 53.76 -0.19 -31.74
N THR A 426 53.96 -1.13 -32.64
CA THR A 426 55.27 -1.72 -32.89
C THR A 426 56.23 -0.59 -33.24
N LEU A 427 56.91 -0.08 -32.22
CA LEU A 427 58.08 0.82 -32.39
C LEU A 427 59.18 -0.02 -33.01
N VAL A 428 59.43 0.23 -34.31
CA VAL A 428 60.64 -0.19 -35.01
C VAL A 428 61.82 0.44 -34.29
N GLU A 429 62.61 -0.37 -33.58
CA GLU A 429 63.88 0.03 -32.98
C GLU A 429 64.84 0.53 -34.05
N LYS A 430 65.35 1.74 -33.86
CA LYS A 430 66.64 2.17 -34.40
C LYS A 430 67.61 2.31 -33.23
N PRO A 431 68.82 1.75 -33.38
CA PRO A 431 69.80 1.69 -32.29
C PRO A 431 70.70 2.92 -32.19
N ASN A 432 71.16 3.14 -30.97
CA ASN A 432 72.32 3.90 -30.52
C ASN A 432 72.18 5.39 -30.13
N SER A 433 72.28 5.66 -28.84
CA SER A 433 73.57 6.15 -28.27
C SER A 433 73.50 6.26 -26.75
N LYS A 434 74.59 5.83 -26.12
CA LYS A 434 74.87 5.89 -24.69
C LYS A 434 74.98 7.34 -24.19
N THR A 435 74.41 7.67 -23.05
CA THR A 435 75.05 8.51 -22.03
C THR A 435 74.52 8.19 -20.64
N GLN A 436 75.43 7.94 -19.72
CA GLN A 436 75.28 7.74 -18.29
C GLN A 436 74.91 9.05 -17.58
N LEU A 437 74.22 9.02 -16.51
CA LEU A 437 74.46 9.46 -15.13
C LEU A 437 73.13 9.85 -14.45
N GLY A 438 73.00 9.38 -13.23
CA GLY A 438 72.53 10.13 -12.09
C GLY A 438 71.42 9.42 -11.29
N ASP A 439 71.86 8.70 -10.23
CA ASP A 439 71.02 8.28 -9.13
C ASP A 439 70.29 9.46 -8.46
N GLU A 440 69.00 9.32 -8.21
CA GLU A 440 68.43 9.85 -6.95
C GLU A 440 67.17 9.06 -6.58
N ILE A 441 67.34 8.38 -5.47
CA ILE A 441 66.25 7.69 -4.73
C ILE A 441 65.45 8.76 -4.02
N LEU A 442 64.16 8.80 -4.24
CA LEU A 442 63.22 9.36 -3.27
C LEU A 442 61.98 8.49 -3.15
N ASN A 443 62.04 7.73 -2.08
CA ASN A 443 60.99 6.98 -1.46
C ASN A 443 59.91 7.93 -0.93
N GLN A 444 58.69 7.91 -1.44
CA GLN A 444 57.55 8.48 -0.75
C GLN A 444 56.44 7.44 -0.64
N ASN A 445 56.47 6.77 0.50
CA ASN A 445 55.29 6.08 1.05
C ASN A 445 54.24 7.13 1.37
N SER A 446 53.16 7.18 0.63
CA SER A 446 51.94 7.85 1.06
C SER A 446 50.92 6.80 1.54
N HIS A 447 50.81 6.69 2.85
CA HIS A 447 49.71 6.04 3.53
C HIS A 447 48.39 6.71 3.13
N TYR A 448 47.55 6.02 2.41
CA TYR A 448 46.14 6.38 2.32
C TYR A 448 45.41 5.79 3.53
N THR A 449 45.16 6.61 4.51
CA THR A 449 44.20 6.35 5.57
C THR A 449 42.79 6.32 4.96
N THR A 450 42.17 5.16 4.97
CA THR A 450 40.76 4.99 4.65
C THR A 450 39.93 5.63 5.76
N SER A 451 39.48 6.86 5.56
CA SER A 451 38.39 7.42 6.33
C SER A 451 37.08 6.88 5.76
N LEU A 452 36.43 6.00 6.53
CA LEU A 452 35.04 5.59 6.31
C LEU A 452 34.11 6.79 6.53
N GLY A 453 33.96 7.62 5.51
CA GLY A 453 32.90 8.59 5.43
C GLY A 453 31.63 7.86 4.98
N ILE A 454 30.81 7.43 5.93
CA ILE A 454 29.43 7.02 5.65
C ILE A 454 28.66 8.29 5.29
N SER A 455 28.63 8.63 3.99
CA SER A 455 27.70 9.64 3.51
C SER A 455 26.30 9.04 3.37
N SER A 456 25.38 9.61 4.10
CA SER A 456 23.94 9.30 4.20
C SER A 456 23.16 9.60 2.91
N PHE A 457 23.61 9.17 1.74
CA PHE A 457 22.95 9.43 0.46
C PHE A 457 22.13 8.24 -0.11
N GLY A 458 21.87 7.21 0.71
CA GLY A 458 21.12 6.02 0.30
C GLY A 458 19.63 5.99 0.65
N ILE A 459 19.10 7.01 1.34
CA ILE A 459 17.75 6.95 1.95
C ILE A 459 16.67 7.60 1.06
N ASP A 460 17.01 8.56 0.22
CA ASP A 460 16.01 9.34 -0.52
C ASP A 460 15.33 8.57 -1.67
N GLY A 461 15.98 7.60 -2.28
CA GLY A 461 15.36 6.72 -3.30
C GLY A 461 14.31 5.78 -2.72
N PHE A 462 14.47 5.38 -1.46
CA PHE A 462 13.58 4.44 -0.76
C PHE A 462 12.27 5.10 -0.31
N TRP A 463 12.35 6.37 0.08
CA TRP A 463 11.18 7.17 0.44
C TRP A 463 10.30 7.50 -0.78
N TRP A 464 10.91 7.66 -1.96
CA TRP A 464 10.16 7.89 -3.20
C TRP A 464 9.36 6.66 -3.63
N LEU A 465 9.91 5.45 -3.50
CA LEU A 465 9.18 4.23 -3.84
C LEU A 465 8.04 3.96 -2.84
N SER A 466 8.30 4.14 -1.54
CA SER A 466 7.26 3.99 -0.53
C SER A 466 6.18 5.07 -0.65
N GLY A 467 6.56 6.31 -0.96
CA GLY A 467 5.63 7.42 -1.21
C GLY A 467 4.84 7.24 -2.52
N PHE A 468 5.48 6.75 -3.58
CA PHE A 468 4.80 6.50 -4.87
C PHE A 468 3.87 5.27 -4.80
N LEU A 469 4.28 4.19 -4.12
CA LEU A 469 3.39 3.06 -3.84
C LEU A 469 2.25 3.46 -2.88
N GLN A 470 2.51 4.27 -1.87
CA GLN A 470 1.47 4.82 -0.99
C GLN A 470 0.52 5.77 -1.75
N LEU A 471 1.03 6.60 -2.64
CA LEU A 471 0.22 7.49 -3.50
C LEU A 471 -0.59 6.69 -4.52
N LEU A 472 0.00 5.64 -5.13
CA LEU A 472 -0.73 4.72 -6.01
C LEU A 472 -1.78 3.91 -5.22
N MET A 473 -1.44 3.49 -4.01
CA MET A 473 -2.39 2.87 -3.07
C MET A 473 -3.53 3.83 -2.70
N PHE A 474 -3.24 5.11 -2.50
CA PHE A 474 -4.24 6.12 -2.16
C PHE A 474 -5.15 6.47 -3.36
N LEU A 475 -4.59 6.61 -4.56
CA LEU A 475 -5.34 6.86 -5.80
C LEU A 475 -6.19 5.67 -6.28
N LEU A 476 -5.93 4.47 -5.78
CA LEU A 476 -6.72 3.27 -6.08
C LEU A 476 -7.67 2.88 -4.93
N LEU A 477 -7.68 3.64 -3.83
CA LEU A 477 -8.57 3.48 -2.67
C LEU A 477 -9.69 4.53 -2.63
N THR A 478 -9.60 5.61 -3.44
CA THR A 478 -10.67 6.57 -3.73
C THR A 478 -11.38 6.19 -5.02
#